data_ff2f896d93a61408ff5642ce5a7f2c33
#
_entry.id   ff2f896d93a61408ff5642ce5a7f2c33
#
_cell.length_a   1.000
_cell.length_b   1.000
_cell.length_c   1.000
_cell.angle_alpha   90.00
_cell.angle_beta   90.00
_cell.angle_gamma   90.00
#
_symmetry.space_group_name_H-M   'P 1'
#
loop_
_entity.id
_entity.type
_entity.pdbx_description
1 polymer ?
#
loop_
_entity_poly.entity_id
_entity_poly.type
_entity_poly.pdbx_seq_one_letter_code
_entity_poly.pdbx_strand_id
1 'polypeptide(L)'
;NNNCELQHVAAQVGVRDVRYPDGKTHLDRKKDLSHPYMTSDMSKCINCFRCVRACDEVQGQFVLSMAGRGFDSHIVKGTEQTFFESDCVSCGACAQACPTSAISDVFESKSIVAKEKTRTVCTYCGVGCNLEVATINGAIKSIQAPYDAAVNAGHTCLKGRYAFQFYNHPERLRTPLIKKEGEFVTATWEEAYDFIADKLNEVKAKYGADAIGGISSARCTNEENYLMQKFIRTVIGTNNIDSCARVCHSPTALGMQRTFGTGAATNSVIDIQYTDCIMVIGANPTDGHPVTGAKLKQFAMKGKPSIVIDPRRTEMANYATYHLQLKPGTNVALLNMMLYYIIQEQLEDQSFIESRTAGYEDFKQHVLAFDINELEAITGVDKALVRQAAIAYATAPNAMSFHGLGVTEHSQGTFTVMLIADLAMITGNIGRRGVGVNPLRGQNNVQGAADMGCQPHQGAGYYDVTNPEYHAKYEFFYGVSLPNYIGLKIPQMYGAAIDGKFKALWLMGEDN
;
A
#
# COMPACT_ATOMS: atom_id res chain seq x y z
N ASN A 1 -37.12 -3.65 -7.98
CA ASN A 1 -35.76 -3.31 -7.52
C ASN A 1 -34.77 -4.28 -8.17
N ASN A 2 -33.99 -3.81 -9.13
CA ASN A 2 -33.12 -4.68 -9.96
C ASN A 2 -31.85 -5.21 -9.21
N ASN A 3 -31.69 -4.91 -7.93
CA ASN A 3 -30.54 -5.30 -7.10
C ASN A 3 -30.93 -6.00 -5.79
N CYS A 4 -32.00 -6.81 -5.81
CA CYS A 4 -32.44 -7.57 -4.66
C CYS A 4 -32.28 -9.08 -4.92
N GLU A 5 -31.27 -9.73 -4.37
CA GLU A 5 -31.04 -11.18 -4.44
C GLU A 5 -32.27 -11.98 -3.97
N LEU A 6 -32.92 -11.53 -2.90
CA LEU A 6 -34.10 -12.22 -2.36
C LEU A 6 -35.24 -12.29 -3.40
N GLN A 7 -35.47 -11.18 -4.13
CA GLN A 7 -36.50 -11.18 -5.20
C GLN A 7 -36.12 -12.12 -6.36
N HIS A 8 -34.82 -12.16 -6.73
CA HIS A 8 -34.34 -13.09 -7.74
C HIS A 8 -34.52 -14.55 -7.32
N VAL A 9 -34.14 -14.91 -6.11
CA VAL A 9 -34.30 -16.26 -5.58
C VAL A 9 -35.78 -16.63 -5.49
N ALA A 10 -36.62 -15.74 -4.96
CA ALA A 10 -38.08 -15.97 -4.92
C ALA A 10 -38.67 -16.23 -6.29
N ALA A 11 -38.26 -15.48 -7.34
CA ALA A 11 -38.68 -15.67 -8.69
C ALA A 11 -38.20 -17.03 -9.26
N GLN A 12 -36.95 -17.41 -8.99
CA GLN A 12 -36.39 -18.70 -9.46
C GLN A 12 -37.11 -19.91 -8.88
N VAL A 13 -37.47 -19.85 -7.58
CA VAL A 13 -38.18 -20.94 -6.89
C VAL A 13 -39.71 -20.84 -7.02
N GLY A 14 -40.21 -19.87 -7.77
CA GLY A 14 -41.62 -19.73 -8.10
C GLY A 14 -42.52 -19.26 -6.97
N VAL A 15 -41.98 -18.62 -5.92
CA VAL A 15 -42.79 -18.06 -4.83
C VAL A 15 -43.64 -16.90 -5.34
N ARG A 16 -44.95 -16.97 -5.16
CA ARG A 16 -45.93 -15.94 -5.55
C ARG A 16 -46.66 -15.34 -4.36
N ASP A 17 -46.90 -16.15 -3.33
CA ASP A 17 -47.71 -15.79 -2.19
C ASP A 17 -46.94 -15.99 -0.90
N VAL A 18 -47.25 -15.15 0.10
CA VAL A 18 -46.71 -15.26 1.46
C VAL A 18 -47.57 -16.23 2.26
N ARG A 19 -46.94 -17.31 2.74
CA ARG A 19 -47.67 -18.40 3.46
C ARG A 19 -48.15 -17.98 4.85
N TYR A 20 -47.45 -17.10 5.51
CA TYR A 20 -47.74 -16.67 6.87
C TYR A 20 -48.13 -15.20 6.88
N PRO A 21 -49.08 -14.79 7.75
CA PRO A 21 -49.46 -13.39 7.85
C PRO A 21 -48.29 -12.54 8.29
N ASP A 22 -48.27 -11.28 7.82
CA ASP A 22 -47.29 -10.31 8.20
C ASP A 22 -47.31 -10.07 9.70
N GLY A 23 -46.13 -10.02 10.29
CA GLY A 23 -45.97 -9.53 11.65
C GLY A 23 -46.00 -8.01 11.71
N LYS A 24 -45.23 -7.41 12.60
CA LYS A 24 -45.07 -5.95 12.65
C LYS A 24 -44.35 -5.45 11.37
N THR A 25 -44.95 -4.46 10.71
CA THR A 25 -44.36 -3.87 9.51
C THR A 25 -43.06 -3.13 9.83
N HIS A 26 -42.12 -3.14 8.86
CA HIS A 26 -40.86 -2.40 8.90
C HIS A 26 -40.83 -1.25 7.88
N LEU A 27 -41.93 -0.97 7.19
CA LEU A 27 -42.01 -0.01 6.09
C LEU A 27 -41.83 1.45 6.55
N ASP A 28 -42.14 1.74 7.80
CA ASP A 28 -42.03 3.05 8.43
C ASP A 28 -40.64 3.38 9.03
N ARG A 29 -39.67 2.44 8.92
CA ARG A 29 -38.32 2.68 9.41
C ARG A 29 -37.65 3.82 8.66
N LYS A 30 -37.03 4.74 9.42
CA LYS A 30 -36.35 5.91 8.87
C LYS A 30 -35.20 5.52 7.94
N LYS A 31 -35.08 6.25 6.86
CA LYS A 31 -33.92 6.18 5.95
C LYS A 31 -32.81 7.05 6.53
N ASP A 32 -31.58 6.52 6.44
CA ASP A 32 -30.38 7.28 6.76
C ASP A 32 -29.67 7.64 5.45
N LEU A 33 -29.60 8.91 5.15
CA LEU A 33 -28.97 9.50 3.97
C LEU A 33 -27.77 10.38 4.36
N SER A 34 -27.29 10.26 5.59
CA SER A 34 -26.23 11.12 6.14
C SER A 34 -24.85 10.81 5.54
N HIS A 35 -24.65 9.57 5.07
CA HIS A 35 -23.35 9.14 4.58
C HIS A 35 -23.13 9.62 3.11
N PRO A 36 -21.95 10.19 2.77
CA PRO A 36 -21.70 10.73 1.44
C PRO A 36 -21.67 9.68 0.31
N TYR A 37 -21.39 8.42 0.64
CA TYR A 37 -21.20 7.35 -0.35
C TYR A 37 -22.22 6.21 -0.25
N MET A 38 -22.96 6.10 0.85
CA MET A 38 -23.90 5.02 1.09
C MET A 38 -25.25 5.55 1.56
N THR A 39 -26.30 4.81 1.26
CA THR A 39 -27.64 5.04 1.81
C THR A 39 -28.11 3.82 2.60
N SER A 40 -28.90 4.03 3.62
CA SER A 40 -29.49 2.98 4.45
C SER A 40 -31.01 3.15 4.49
N ASP A 41 -31.72 2.13 3.99
CA ASP A 41 -33.19 2.04 3.98
C ASP A 41 -33.61 0.73 4.65
N MET A 42 -33.74 0.78 5.98
CA MET A 42 -34.01 -0.41 6.78
C MET A 42 -35.40 -0.99 6.58
N SER A 43 -36.31 -0.32 5.86
CA SER A 43 -37.58 -0.92 5.42
C SER A 43 -37.39 -2.15 4.51
N LYS A 44 -36.22 -2.27 3.86
CA LYS A 44 -35.84 -3.40 3.00
C LYS A 44 -35.04 -4.48 3.71
N CYS A 45 -34.72 -4.27 4.98
CA CYS A 45 -33.85 -5.16 5.75
C CYS A 45 -34.59 -6.47 6.09
N ILE A 46 -33.93 -7.61 5.85
CA ILE A 46 -34.41 -8.95 6.19
C ILE A 46 -33.67 -9.56 7.38
N ASN A 47 -32.94 -8.77 8.11
CA ASN A 47 -32.15 -9.18 9.30
C ASN A 47 -31.22 -10.39 9.04
N CYS A 48 -30.59 -10.46 7.85
CA CYS A 48 -29.71 -11.57 7.48
C CYS A 48 -28.30 -11.49 8.07
N PHE A 49 -27.93 -10.41 8.77
CA PHE A 49 -26.65 -10.16 9.43
C PHE A 49 -25.42 -10.05 8.51
N ARG A 50 -25.56 -10.18 7.19
CA ARG A 50 -24.40 -10.11 6.27
C ARG A 50 -23.62 -8.78 6.43
N CYS A 51 -24.32 -7.65 6.63
CA CYS A 51 -23.68 -6.35 6.81
C CYS A 51 -22.96 -6.22 8.17
N VAL A 52 -23.52 -6.80 9.24
CA VAL A 52 -22.89 -6.85 10.57
C VAL A 52 -21.60 -7.63 10.49
N ARG A 53 -21.65 -8.86 9.94
CA ARG A 53 -20.47 -9.70 9.75
C ARG A 53 -19.43 -9.07 8.83
N ALA A 54 -19.85 -8.37 7.77
CA ALA A 54 -18.91 -7.65 6.90
C ALA A 54 -18.20 -6.49 7.65
N CYS A 55 -18.90 -5.79 8.53
CA CYS A 55 -18.31 -4.74 9.35
C CYS A 55 -17.36 -5.29 10.42
N ASP A 56 -17.70 -6.43 11.03
CA ASP A 56 -16.92 -7.11 12.04
C ASP A 56 -15.78 -7.94 11.43
N GLU A 57 -16.10 -8.99 10.67
CA GLU A 57 -15.15 -10.03 10.24
C GLU A 57 -14.25 -9.58 9.07
N VAL A 58 -14.71 -8.65 8.22
CA VAL A 58 -13.94 -8.18 7.07
C VAL A 58 -13.19 -6.89 7.40
N GLN A 59 -13.88 -5.88 7.93
CA GLN A 59 -13.27 -4.58 8.24
C GLN A 59 -12.71 -4.49 9.66
N GLY A 60 -13.32 -5.18 10.64
CA GLY A 60 -12.96 -5.08 12.05
C GLY A 60 -13.29 -3.72 12.67
N GLN A 61 -14.41 -3.08 12.26
CA GLN A 61 -14.80 -1.74 12.72
C GLN A 61 -15.99 -1.76 13.70
N PHE A 62 -16.81 -2.81 13.68
CA PHE A 62 -17.91 -3.06 14.64
C PHE A 62 -18.99 -1.96 14.70
N VAL A 63 -19.14 -1.16 13.65
CA VAL A 63 -20.14 -0.08 13.61
C VAL A 63 -21.56 -0.62 13.57
N LEU A 64 -21.78 -1.73 12.87
CA LEU A 64 -23.09 -2.33 12.69
C LEU A 64 -23.34 -3.43 13.72
N SER A 65 -24.49 -3.36 14.37
CA SER A 65 -24.93 -4.36 15.34
C SER A 65 -26.46 -4.57 15.28
N MET A 66 -26.97 -5.48 16.10
CA MET A 66 -28.41 -5.72 16.23
C MET A 66 -28.93 -5.07 17.49
N ALA A 67 -30.04 -4.35 17.38
CA ALA A 67 -30.84 -3.88 18.51
C ALA A 67 -32.25 -4.52 18.51
N GLY A 68 -32.93 -4.43 19.63
CA GLY A 68 -34.28 -4.98 19.82
C GLY A 68 -34.31 -6.50 19.89
N ARG A 69 -35.53 -7.05 19.95
CA ARG A 69 -35.78 -8.49 19.96
C ARG A 69 -37.10 -8.82 19.27
N GLY A 70 -37.25 -10.07 18.82
CA GLY A 70 -38.44 -10.52 18.09
C GLY A 70 -38.70 -9.65 16.84
N PHE A 71 -39.90 -9.19 16.64
CA PHE A 71 -40.29 -8.34 15.52
C PHE A 71 -39.71 -6.92 15.59
N ASP A 72 -39.18 -6.48 16.73
CA ASP A 72 -38.52 -5.20 16.89
C ASP A 72 -37.02 -5.27 16.57
N SER A 73 -36.49 -6.47 16.28
CA SER A 73 -35.09 -6.65 15.89
C SER A 73 -34.73 -5.86 14.64
N HIS A 74 -33.66 -5.09 14.71
CA HIS A 74 -33.18 -4.27 13.58
C HIS A 74 -31.68 -4.00 13.65
N ILE A 75 -31.10 -3.68 12.50
CA ILE A 75 -29.70 -3.31 12.42
C ILE A 75 -29.53 -1.84 12.81
N VAL A 76 -28.61 -1.58 13.71
CA VAL A 76 -28.24 -0.23 14.17
C VAL A 76 -26.78 0.08 13.86
N LYS A 77 -26.45 1.37 13.91
CA LYS A 77 -25.08 1.90 13.84
C LYS A 77 -24.74 2.48 15.21
N GLY A 78 -23.66 1.97 15.82
CA GLY A 78 -23.35 2.36 17.21
C GLY A 78 -24.55 2.19 18.16
N THR A 79 -24.89 3.24 18.88
CA THR A 79 -26.06 3.32 19.78
C THR A 79 -27.24 4.03 19.11
N GLU A 80 -27.70 3.54 17.95
CA GLU A 80 -28.76 4.12 17.11
C GLU A 80 -28.38 5.45 16.42
N GLN A 81 -27.10 5.66 16.16
CA GLN A 81 -26.57 6.81 15.44
C GLN A 81 -26.87 6.73 13.93
N THR A 82 -26.63 7.84 13.22
CA THR A 82 -26.53 7.83 11.77
C THR A 82 -25.16 7.28 11.32
N PHE A 83 -24.99 6.96 10.04
CA PHE A 83 -23.68 6.59 9.52
C PHE A 83 -22.63 7.69 9.69
N PHE A 84 -23.04 8.94 9.53
CA PHE A 84 -22.13 10.09 9.66
C PHE A 84 -21.63 10.32 11.08
N GLU A 85 -22.45 10.02 12.09
CA GLU A 85 -22.12 10.16 13.52
C GLU A 85 -21.35 8.97 14.06
N SER A 86 -21.32 7.85 13.33
CA SER A 86 -20.66 6.61 13.75
C SER A 86 -19.20 6.58 13.34
N ASP A 87 -18.43 5.66 13.93
CA ASP A 87 -17.02 5.40 13.58
C ASP A 87 -16.84 4.66 12.22
N CYS A 88 -17.76 4.91 11.27
CA CYS A 88 -17.73 4.28 9.95
C CYS A 88 -16.55 4.77 9.13
N VAL A 89 -15.70 3.84 8.67
CA VAL A 89 -14.55 4.15 7.79
C VAL A 89 -14.89 4.11 6.30
N SER A 90 -16.17 4.10 5.94
CA SER A 90 -16.66 4.19 4.56
C SER A 90 -16.15 3.11 3.60
N CYS A 91 -15.81 1.92 4.08
CA CYS A 91 -15.25 0.86 3.25
C CYS A 91 -16.28 0.23 2.26
N GLY A 92 -17.59 0.38 2.54
CA GLY A 92 -18.67 -0.15 1.69
C GLY A 92 -18.84 -1.67 1.71
N ALA A 93 -18.14 -2.41 2.58
CA ALA A 93 -18.28 -3.87 2.67
C ALA A 93 -19.72 -4.29 3.02
N CYS A 94 -20.40 -3.53 3.87
CA CYS A 94 -21.81 -3.74 4.24
C CYS A 94 -22.76 -3.51 3.07
N ALA A 95 -22.51 -2.52 2.21
CA ALA A 95 -23.31 -2.24 1.03
C ALA A 95 -23.16 -3.37 -0.01
N GLN A 96 -21.92 -3.81 -0.27
CA GLN A 96 -21.65 -4.94 -1.18
C GLN A 96 -22.26 -6.25 -0.67
N ALA A 97 -22.28 -6.48 0.65
CA ALA A 97 -22.81 -7.70 1.25
C ALA A 97 -24.35 -7.72 1.35
N CYS A 98 -25.04 -6.58 1.20
CA CYS A 98 -26.48 -6.47 1.46
C CYS A 98 -27.31 -7.11 0.32
N PRO A 99 -28.07 -8.20 0.57
CA PRO A 99 -28.80 -8.92 -0.47
C PRO A 99 -30.09 -8.23 -0.91
N THR A 100 -30.55 -7.21 -0.20
CA THR A 100 -31.82 -6.51 -0.47
C THR A 100 -31.63 -5.02 -0.81
N SER A 101 -30.37 -4.56 -0.88
CA SER A 101 -30.04 -3.14 -1.02
C SER A 101 -30.66 -2.26 0.07
N ALA A 102 -30.83 -2.83 1.28
CA ALA A 102 -31.16 -2.02 2.45
C ALA A 102 -30.02 -1.07 2.79
N ILE A 103 -28.76 -1.47 2.55
CA ILE A 103 -27.59 -0.60 2.48
C ILE A 103 -27.09 -0.66 1.06
N SER A 104 -26.88 0.46 0.39
CA SER A 104 -26.45 0.53 -1.01
C SER A 104 -25.60 1.76 -1.28
N ASP A 105 -24.75 1.70 -2.31
CA ASP A 105 -23.97 2.82 -2.78
C ASP A 105 -24.85 3.92 -3.39
N VAL A 106 -24.55 5.19 -3.13
CA VAL A 106 -25.29 6.33 -3.73
C VAL A 106 -25.08 6.42 -5.25
N PHE A 107 -23.94 5.93 -5.75
CA PHE A 107 -23.57 5.95 -7.17
C PHE A 107 -24.22 4.81 -7.95
N GLU A 108 -24.72 3.78 -7.29
CA GLU A 108 -25.35 2.63 -7.92
C GLU A 108 -26.72 3.02 -8.48
N SER A 109 -26.85 3.05 -9.81
CA SER A 109 -28.13 3.31 -10.44
C SER A 109 -29.07 2.12 -10.22
N LYS A 110 -30.18 2.36 -9.53
CA LYS A 110 -31.21 1.34 -9.29
C LYS A 110 -31.97 0.91 -10.55
N SER A 111 -31.86 1.69 -11.63
CA SER A 111 -32.61 1.49 -12.88
C SER A 111 -31.76 0.96 -14.03
N ILE A 112 -30.46 1.04 -13.95
CA ILE A 112 -29.57 0.67 -15.05
C ILE A 112 -28.52 -0.31 -14.53
N VAL A 113 -28.58 -1.54 -15.02
CA VAL A 113 -27.55 -2.56 -14.76
C VAL A 113 -26.40 -2.34 -15.75
N ALA A 114 -25.20 -2.14 -15.24
CA ALA A 114 -24.01 -2.09 -16.09
C ALA A 114 -23.82 -3.44 -16.78
N LYS A 115 -23.71 -3.41 -18.10
CA LYS A 115 -23.50 -4.62 -18.92
C LYS A 115 -22.03 -5.04 -18.94
N GLU A 116 -21.14 -4.08 -18.76
CA GLU A 116 -19.70 -4.29 -18.84
C GLU A 116 -19.08 -4.15 -17.45
N LYS A 117 -18.31 -5.16 -17.08
CA LYS A 117 -17.52 -5.21 -15.88
C LYS A 117 -16.09 -5.58 -16.23
N THR A 118 -15.15 -4.78 -15.82
CA THR A 118 -13.72 -5.00 -16.07
C THR A 118 -12.98 -5.22 -14.74
N ARG A 119 -12.21 -6.29 -14.66
CA ARG A 119 -11.30 -6.51 -13.53
C ARG A 119 -10.02 -5.71 -13.75
N THR A 120 -9.60 -5.04 -12.69
CA THR A 120 -8.37 -4.24 -12.67
C THR A 120 -7.76 -4.24 -11.27
N VAL A 121 -6.62 -3.58 -11.13
CA VAL A 121 -5.95 -3.37 -9.84
C VAL A 121 -6.19 -1.94 -9.36
N CYS A 122 -6.39 -1.77 -8.07
CA CYS A 122 -6.56 -0.47 -7.44
C CYS A 122 -5.33 0.41 -7.64
N THR A 123 -5.54 1.67 -8.01
CA THR A 123 -4.46 2.63 -8.32
C THR A 123 -3.98 3.44 -7.11
N TYR A 124 -4.42 3.14 -5.88
CA TYR A 124 -4.15 4.00 -4.73
C TYR A 124 -2.93 3.60 -3.91
N CYS A 125 -2.82 2.35 -3.47
CA CYS A 125 -1.70 1.94 -2.62
C CYS A 125 -1.13 0.56 -2.98
N GLY A 126 0.01 0.24 -2.36
CA GLY A 126 0.77 -0.99 -2.62
C GLY A 126 0.11 -2.30 -2.16
N VAL A 127 -1.10 -2.26 -1.58
CA VAL A 127 -1.85 -3.50 -1.28
C VAL A 127 -2.22 -4.26 -2.54
N GLY A 128 -2.47 -3.54 -3.67
CA GLY A 128 -2.78 -4.19 -4.95
C GLY A 128 -4.15 -4.87 -4.98
N CYS A 129 -5.16 -4.29 -4.32
CA CYS A 129 -6.52 -4.82 -4.31
C CYS A 129 -7.06 -5.00 -5.72
N ASN A 130 -7.66 -6.16 -6.01
CA ASN A 130 -8.42 -6.35 -7.24
C ASN A 130 -9.77 -5.65 -7.13
N LEU A 131 -10.16 -4.97 -8.19
CA LEU A 131 -11.42 -4.26 -8.32
C LEU A 131 -12.18 -4.78 -9.53
N GLU A 132 -13.50 -4.79 -9.43
CA GLU A 132 -14.44 -5.00 -10.55
C GLU A 132 -15.15 -3.68 -10.82
N VAL A 133 -14.80 -3.05 -11.94
CA VAL A 133 -15.29 -1.74 -12.35
C VAL A 133 -16.44 -1.91 -13.31
N ALA A 134 -17.60 -1.38 -12.95
CA ALA A 134 -18.79 -1.37 -13.78
C ALA A 134 -18.90 -0.04 -14.53
N THR A 135 -19.02 -0.10 -15.87
CA THR A 135 -19.10 1.07 -16.73
C THR A 135 -20.40 1.12 -17.52
N ILE A 136 -20.85 2.33 -17.83
CA ILE A 136 -21.98 2.62 -18.72
C ILE A 136 -21.56 3.79 -19.62
N ASN A 137 -21.55 3.58 -20.93
CA ASN A 137 -21.16 4.60 -21.91
C ASN A 137 -19.77 5.22 -21.59
N GLY A 138 -18.80 4.40 -21.21
CA GLY A 138 -17.46 4.83 -20.89
C GLY A 138 -17.28 5.52 -19.52
N ALA A 139 -18.35 5.74 -18.76
CA ALA A 139 -18.27 6.32 -17.42
C ALA A 139 -18.32 5.24 -16.33
N ILE A 140 -17.45 5.36 -15.34
CA ILE A 140 -17.47 4.48 -14.16
C ILE A 140 -18.71 4.78 -13.33
N LYS A 141 -19.47 3.74 -12.99
CA LYS A 141 -20.72 3.81 -12.23
C LYS A 141 -20.58 3.23 -10.82
N SER A 142 -19.91 2.11 -10.70
CA SER A 142 -19.64 1.50 -9.38
C SER A 142 -18.38 0.67 -9.43
N ILE A 143 -17.78 0.48 -8.27
CA ILE A 143 -16.62 -0.38 -8.08
C ILE A 143 -16.93 -1.37 -6.96
N GLN A 144 -16.73 -2.65 -7.23
CA GLN A 144 -16.88 -3.73 -6.27
C GLN A 144 -15.54 -4.46 -6.09
N ALA A 145 -15.38 -5.14 -4.97
CA ALA A 145 -14.25 -6.02 -4.72
C ALA A 145 -14.67 -7.47 -5.03
N PRO A 146 -14.03 -8.16 -5.99
CA PRO A 146 -14.37 -9.54 -6.29
C PRO A 146 -14.05 -10.46 -5.12
N TYR A 147 -14.96 -11.36 -4.76
CA TYR A 147 -14.80 -12.28 -3.62
C TYR A 147 -13.72 -13.34 -3.85
N ASP A 148 -13.45 -13.68 -5.10
CA ASP A 148 -12.41 -14.62 -5.52
C ASP A 148 -11.02 -14.00 -5.68
N ALA A 149 -10.87 -12.72 -5.35
CA ALA A 149 -9.58 -12.04 -5.40
C ALA A 149 -8.64 -12.53 -4.30
N ALA A 150 -7.45 -12.99 -4.69
CA ALA A 150 -6.48 -13.55 -3.75
C ALA A 150 -6.01 -12.54 -2.68
N VAL A 151 -5.81 -11.26 -3.04
CA VAL A 151 -5.28 -10.24 -2.13
C VAL A 151 -6.33 -9.76 -1.14
N ASN A 152 -7.52 -9.40 -1.63
CA ASN A 152 -8.51 -8.65 -0.88
C ASN A 152 -9.85 -9.36 -0.67
N ALA A 153 -10.11 -10.51 -1.29
CA ALA A 153 -11.22 -11.42 -1.01
C ALA A 153 -12.57 -10.71 -0.71
N GLY A 154 -13.00 -9.84 -1.62
CA GLY A 154 -14.26 -9.09 -1.47
C GLY A 154 -14.14 -7.80 -0.64
N HIS A 155 -12.97 -7.48 -0.09
CA HIS A 155 -12.76 -6.26 0.69
C HIS A 155 -12.04 -5.18 -0.14
N THR A 156 -12.44 -3.92 0.04
CA THR A 156 -11.71 -2.74 -0.41
C THR A 156 -11.98 -1.57 0.55
N CYS A 157 -11.11 -0.58 0.54
CA CYS A 157 -11.29 0.61 1.39
C CYS A 157 -12.08 1.71 0.67
N LEU A 158 -12.36 2.81 1.39
CA LEU A 158 -12.98 4.03 0.86
C LEU A 158 -12.38 4.45 -0.49
N LYS A 159 -11.04 4.54 -0.58
CA LYS A 159 -10.35 5.01 -1.78
C LYS A 159 -10.60 4.10 -2.98
N GLY A 160 -10.41 2.79 -2.82
CA GLY A 160 -10.61 1.83 -3.90
C GLY A 160 -12.06 1.75 -4.38
N ARG A 161 -13.04 1.96 -3.48
CA ARG A 161 -14.46 1.84 -3.82
C ARG A 161 -15.08 3.12 -4.36
N TYR A 162 -14.78 4.28 -3.76
CA TYR A 162 -15.55 5.50 -4.00
C TYR A 162 -14.75 6.64 -4.62
N ALA A 163 -13.42 6.62 -4.54
CA ALA A 163 -12.61 7.73 -5.01
C ALA A 163 -12.25 7.64 -6.51
N PHE A 164 -13.19 7.23 -7.36
CA PHE A 164 -13.04 7.16 -8.82
C PHE A 164 -13.53 8.41 -9.57
N GLN A 165 -14.06 9.39 -8.86
CA GLN A 165 -14.67 10.58 -9.48
C GLN A 165 -13.67 11.42 -10.29
N PHE A 166 -12.38 11.37 -9.94
CA PHE A 166 -11.33 12.06 -10.71
C PHE A 166 -11.28 11.63 -12.18
N TYR A 167 -11.65 10.40 -12.50
CA TYR A 167 -11.66 9.89 -13.88
C TYR A 167 -12.68 10.63 -14.75
N ASN A 168 -13.86 10.93 -14.21
CA ASN A 168 -14.96 11.60 -14.91
C ASN A 168 -15.03 13.11 -14.61
N HIS A 169 -14.04 13.68 -13.86
CA HIS A 169 -14.10 15.07 -13.42
C HIS A 169 -14.06 16.03 -14.62
N PRO A 170 -14.89 17.09 -14.64
CA PRO A 170 -14.92 18.06 -15.76
C PRO A 170 -13.58 18.77 -15.99
N GLU A 171 -12.84 19.06 -14.91
CA GLU A 171 -11.54 19.73 -14.97
C GLU A 171 -10.37 18.81 -15.35
N ARG A 172 -10.62 17.53 -15.60
CA ARG A 172 -9.57 16.64 -16.07
C ARG A 172 -9.02 17.12 -17.40
N LEU A 173 -7.70 17.30 -17.49
CA LEU A 173 -7.02 17.64 -18.74
C LEU A 173 -7.26 16.57 -19.81
N ARG A 174 -7.67 16.99 -21.00
CA ARG A 174 -7.98 16.10 -22.14
C ARG A 174 -7.14 16.42 -23.38
N THR A 175 -6.47 17.57 -23.38
CA THR A 175 -5.61 18.07 -24.44
C THR A 175 -4.31 18.57 -23.84
N PRO A 176 -3.20 18.55 -24.59
CA PRO A 176 -1.95 19.17 -24.16
C PRO A 176 -2.12 20.68 -23.91
N LEU A 177 -1.31 21.18 -22.98
CA LEU A 177 -1.20 22.61 -22.69
C LEU A 177 0.26 23.04 -22.90
N ILE A 178 0.47 24.16 -23.60
CA ILE A 178 1.78 24.78 -23.75
C ILE A 178 1.78 26.14 -23.03
N LYS A 179 2.81 26.41 -22.25
CA LYS A 179 2.97 27.70 -21.58
C LYS A 179 3.54 28.72 -22.58
N LYS A 180 2.74 29.75 -22.91
CA LYS A 180 3.12 30.87 -23.77
C LYS A 180 2.92 32.17 -22.98
N GLU A 181 3.95 33.01 -22.93
CA GLU A 181 3.91 34.32 -22.22
C GLU A 181 3.37 34.26 -20.77
N GLY A 182 3.67 33.15 -20.08
CA GLY A 182 3.24 32.93 -18.69
C GLY A 182 1.91 32.19 -18.53
N GLU A 183 1.06 32.12 -19.56
CA GLU A 183 -0.25 31.50 -19.55
C GLU A 183 -0.26 30.12 -20.23
N PHE A 184 -1.06 29.18 -19.72
CA PHE A 184 -1.27 27.88 -20.34
C PHE A 184 -2.33 27.96 -21.43
N VAL A 185 -1.96 27.62 -22.66
CA VAL A 185 -2.87 27.58 -23.81
C VAL A 185 -3.00 26.14 -24.33
N THR A 186 -4.21 25.79 -24.76
CA THR A 186 -4.50 24.48 -25.36
C THR A 186 -3.71 24.32 -26.67
N ALA A 187 -3.13 23.15 -26.87
CA ALA A 187 -2.39 22.77 -28.07
C ALA A 187 -2.88 21.42 -28.63
N THR A 188 -2.58 21.15 -29.89
CA THR A 188 -2.70 19.80 -30.46
C THR A 188 -1.54 18.91 -29.98
N TRP A 189 -1.65 17.61 -30.19
CA TRP A 189 -0.58 16.69 -29.85
C TRP A 189 0.67 16.92 -30.72
N GLU A 190 0.48 17.23 -32.00
CA GLU A 190 1.57 17.56 -32.93
C GLU A 190 2.34 18.79 -32.46
N GLU A 191 1.62 19.89 -32.17
CA GLU A 191 2.24 21.11 -31.63
C GLU A 191 3.01 20.86 -30.34
N ALA A 192 2.47 20.00 -29.45
CA ALA A 192 3.13 19.64 -28.20
C ALA A 192 4.39 18.80 -28.44
N TYR A 193 4.35 17.84 -29.36
CA TYR A 193 5.52 17.01 -29.70
C TYR A 193 6.63 17.86 -30.36
N ASP A 194 6.29 18.70 -31.29
CA ASP A 194 7.26 19.58 -31.94
C ASP A 194 7.93 20.52 -30.93
N PHE A 195 7.12 21.15 -30.08
CA PHE A 195 7.62 22.02 -29.00
C PHE A 195 8.58 21.29 -28.06
N ILE A 196 8.22 20.08 -27.59
CA ILE A 196 9.07 19.27 -26.70
C ILE A 196 10.35 18.85 -27.41
N ALA A 197 10.27 18.38 -28.67
CA ALA A 197 11.40 17.92 -29.41
C ALA A 197 12.40 19.07 -29.66
N ASP A 198 11.91 20.25 -30.08
CA ASP A 198 12.73 21.42 -30.29
C ASP A 198 13.45 21.86 -29.01
N LYS A 199 12.74 21.92 -27.89
CA LYS A 199 13.31 22.33 -26.60
C LYS A 199 14.35 21.33 -26.07
N LEU A 200 14.07 20.05 -26.15
CA LEU A 200 15.03 19.03 -25.72
C LEU A 200 16.28 19.01 -26.61
N ASN A 201 16.11 19.16 -27.95
CA ASN A 201 17.25 19.26 -28.90
C ASN A 201 18.08 20.51 -28.65
N GLU A 202 17.43 21.67 -28.39
CA GLU A 202 18.13 22.93 -28.05
C GLU A 202 19.00 22.75 -26.80
N VAL A 203 18.43 22.16 -25.72
CA VAL A 203 19.14 21.93 -24.46
C VAL A 203 20.28 20.93 -24.66
N LYS A 204 20.02 19.81 -25.36
CA LYS A 204 21.02 18.78 -25.63
C LYS A 204 22.20 19.30 -26.47
N ALA A 205 21.92 20.08 -27.49
CA ALA A 205 22.96 20.67 -28.36
C ALA A 205 23.84 21.67 -27.61
N LYS A 206 23.25 22.46 -26.71
CA LYS A 206 23.96 23.55 -26.01
C LYS A 206 24.67 23.08 -24.74
N TYR A 207 24.11 22.12 -24.00
CA TYR A 207 24.57 21.74 -22.66
C TYR A 207 24.92 20.26 -22.52
N GLY A 208 24.68 19.44 -23.54
CA GLY A 208 24.89 18.01 -23.51
C GLY A 208 23.67 17.21 -22.97
N ALA A 209 23.71 15.90 -23.19
CA ALA A 209 22.64 14.99 -22.78
C ALA A 209 22.42 14.98 -21.24
N ASP A 210 23.46 15.07 -20.45
CA ASP A 210 23.41 15.02 -18.99
C ASP A 210 22.80 16.27 -18.34
N ALA A 211 22.55 17.33 -19.11
CA ALA A 211 21.77 18.48 -18.66
C ALA A 211 20.24 18.21 -18.65
N ILE A 212 19.81 17.02 -19.08
CA ILE A 212 18.43 16.58 -19.17
C ILE A 212 18.25 15.32 -18.32
N GLY A 213 17.07 15.15 -17.75
CA GLY A 213 16.72 13.90 -17.07
C GLY A 213 15.22 13.71 -16.93
N GLY A 214 14.84 12.60 -16.31
CA GLY A 214 13.48 12.22 -16.10
C GLY A 214 13.21 11.73 -14.69
N ILE A 215 12.03 12.06 -14.17
CA ILE A 215 11.49 11.47 -12.93
C ILE A 215 10.20 10.74 -13.29
N SER A 216 10.22 9.43 -13.12
CA SER A 216 9.08 8.57 -13.35
C SER A 216 8.30 8.31 -12.05
N SER A 217 7.11 7.76 -12.17
CA SER A 217 6.22 7.57 -11.04
C SER A 217 5.80 6.12 -10.79
N ALA A 218 5.71 5.80 -9.52
CA ALA A 218 5.04 4.60 -9.05
C ALA A 218 3.50 4.67 -9.18
N ARG A 219 2.93 5.73 -9.75
CA ARG A 219 1.51 5.86 -10.12
C ARG A 219 1.23 5.40 -11.54
N CYS A 220 2.26 5.33 -12.36
CA CYS A 220 2.19 4.95 -13.76
C CYS A 220 2.29 3.43 -13.94
N THR A 221 1.87 2.94 -15.11
CA THR A 221 1.94 1.53 -15.47
C THR A 221 3.38 1.06 -15.73
N ASN A 222 3.58 -0.24 -15.83
CA ASN A 222 4.89 -0.79 -16.20
C ASN A 222 5.32 -0.33 -17.60
N GLU A 223 4.37 -0.29 -18.52
CA GLU A 223 4.61 0.13 -19.91
C GLU A 223 5.07 1.58 -19.99
N GLU A 224 4.39 2.49 -19.26
CA GLU A 224 4.77 3.91 -19.18
C GLU A 224 6.16 4.09 -18.59
N ASN A 225 6.45 3.41 -17.47
CA ASN A 225 7.75 3.44 -16.82
C ASN A 225 8.86 2.90 -17.74
N TYR A 226 8.60 1.76 -18.42
CA TYR A 226 9.56 1.19 -19.38
C TYR A 226 9.84 2.14 -20.55
N LEU A 227 8.80 2.71 -21.14
CA LEU A 227 8.96 3.64 -22.26
C LEU A 227 9.72 4.90 -21.85
N MET A 228 9.45 5.45 -20.68
CA MET A 228 10.15 6.63 -20.19
C MET A 228 11.64 6.38 -20.00
N GLN A 229 12.02 5.31 -19.29
CA GLN A 229 13.45 5.03 -19.08
C GLN A 229 14.15 4.70 -20.41
N LYS A 230 13.47 4.00 -21.32
CA LYS A 230 14.00 3.73 -22.65
C LYS A 230 14.25 5.02 -23.41
N PHE A 231 13.28 5.94 -23.44
CA PHE A 231 13.41 7.25 -24.10
C PHE A 231 14.59 8.06 -23.55
N ILE A 232 14.71 8.19 -22.24
CA ILE A 232 15.80 8.94 -21.59
C ILE A 232 17.17 8.33 -21.96
N ARG A 233 17.28 7.00 -21.94
CA ARG A 233 18.57 6.32 -22.23
C ARG A 233 18.92 6.31 -23.72
N THR A 234 17.94 6.06 -24.58
CA THR A 234 18.20 5.86 -26.03
C THR A 234 18.13 7.14 -26.84
N VAL A 235 17.17 8.04 -26.58
CA VAL A 235 16.94 9.26 -27.37
C VAL A 235 17.68 10.44 -26.77
N ILE A 236 17.54 10.67 -25.48
CA ILE A 236 18.32 11.73 -24.82
C ILE A 236 19.79 11.32 -24.72
N GLY A 237 20.08 10.06 -24.34
CA GLY A 237 21.45 9.55 -24.24
C GLY A 237 22.06 9.80 -22.86
N THR A 238 21.29 9.70 -21.81
CA THR A 238 21.74 9.83 -20.41
C THR A 238 21.12 8.78 -19.52
N ASN A 239 21.77 8.45 -18.39
CA ASN A 239 21.20 7.62 -17.32
C ASN A 239 20.54 8.46 -16.20
N ASN A 240 20.29 9.75 -16.43
CA ASN A 240 19.58 10.62 -15.50
C ASN A 240 18.06 10.31 -15.49
N ILE A 241 17.71 9.11 -15.08
CA ILE A 241 16.34 8.63 -14.89
C ILE A 241 16.22 8.05 -13.48
N ASP A 242 15.26 8.52 -12.71
CA ASP A 242 14.97 8.00 -11.38
C ASP A 242 13.45 7.99 -11.16
N SER A 243 12.99 7.53 -10.03
CA SER A 243 11.56 7.47 -9.69
C SER A 243 11.31 7.90 -8.24
N CYS A 244 10.06 8.22 -7.92
CA CYS A 244 9.64 8.58 -6.56
C CYS A 244 10.03 7.53 -5.50
N ALA A 245 10.28 6.28 -5.89
CA ALA A 245 10.80 5.24 -5.02
C ALA A 245 12.13 5.64 -4.33
N ARG A 246 12.90 6.58 -4.92
CA ARG A 246 14.18 7.06 -4.39
C ARG A 246 14.09 7.56 -2.96
N VAL A 247 13.08 8.34 -2.64
CA VAL A 247 12.85 8.90 -1.31
C VAL A 247 11.86 8.08 -0.48
N CYS A 248 11.20 7.09 -1.10
CA CYS A 248 10.19 6.26 -0.47
C CYS A 248 10.79 4.95 0.08
N HIS A 249 10.95 3.94 -0.76
CA HIS A 249 11.35 2.58 -0.39
C HIS A 249 12.68 2.11 -1.02
N SER A 250 13.49 2.98 -1.64
CA SER A 250 14.86 2.61 -2.04
C SER A 250 15.71 2.15 -0.86
N PRO A 251 15.60 2.73 0.37
CA PRO A 251 16.27 2.19 1.54
C PRO A 251 15.84 0.76 1.89
N THR A 252 14.54 0.42 1.70
CA THR A 252 14.06 -0.97 1.83
C THR A 252 14.72 -1.89 0.81
N ALA A 253 14.68 -1.51 -0.47
CA ALA A 253 15.25 -2.32 -1.53
C ALA A 253 16.74 -2.58 -1.30
N LEU A 254 17.51 -1.55 -0.95
CA LEU A 254 18.93 -1.66 -0.69
C LEU A 254 19.23 -2.48 0.59
N GLY A 255 18.50 -2.22 1.67
CA GLY A 255 18.68 -2.94 2.95
C GLY A 255 18.39 -4.43 2.80
N MET A 256 17.24 -4.78 2.22
CA MET A 256 16.86 -6.18 2.00
C MET A 256 17.75 -6.86 0.95
N GLN A 257 18.19 -6.15 -0.09
CA GLN A 257 19.12 -6.70 -1.08
C GLN A 257 20.49 -7.06 -0.45
N ARG A 258 20.96 -6.25 0.49
CA ARG A 258 22.23 -6.51 1.21
C ARG A 258 22.14 -7.68 2.18
N THR A 259 20.96 -7.93 2.75
CA THR A 259 20.73 -8.98 3.74
C THR A 259 20.18 -10.27 3.10
N PHE A 260 19.15 -10.16 2.26
CA PHE A 260 18.45 -11.33 1.68
C PHE A 260 18.76 -11.56 0.19
N GLY A 261 19.47 -10.63 -0.46
CA GLY A 261 19.69 -10.68 -1.92
C GLY A 261 18.48 -10.22 -2.75
N THR A 262 17.39 -9.78 -2.15
CA THR A 262 16.17 -9.29 -2.83
C THR A 262 15.58 -8.10 -2.11
N GLY A 263 15.02 -7.14 -2.85
CA GLY A 263 14.40 -5.93 -2.29
C GLY A 263 12.88 -5.98 -2.17
N ALA A 264 12.26 -7.13 -2.44
CA ALA A 264 10.81 -7.32 -2.36
C ALA A 264 10.36 -7.91 -1.01
N ALA A 265 9.06 -7.81 -0.71
CA ALA A 265 8.46 -8.51 0.43
C ALA A 265 8.74 -10.03 0.35
N THR A 266 9.10 -10.64 1.46
CA THR A 266 9.45 -12.06 1.50
C THR A 266 8.24 -12.99 1.51
N ASN A 267 7.08 -12.46 1.94
CA ASN A 267 5.84 -13.22 2.10
C ASN A 267 4.62 -12.45 1.58
N SER A 268 3.54 -13.18 1.37
CA SER A 268 2.25 -12.61 0.97
C SER A 268 1.47 -12.06 2.17
N VAL A 269 0.64 -11.04 1.95
CA VAL A 269 -0.32 -10.54 2.95
C VAL A 269 -1.30 -11.63 3.46
N ILE A 270 -1.55 -12.67 2.65
CA ILE A 270 -2.38 -13.81 3.07
C ILE A 270 -1.73 -14.58 4.22
N ASP A 271 -0.41 -14.56 4.33
CA ASP A 271 0.32 -15.30 5.35
C ASP A 271 0.09 -14.78 6.77
N ILE A 272 -0.50 -13.59 6.94
CA ILE A 272 -0.95 -13.07 8.26
C ILE A 272 -1.84 -14.08 9.01
N GLN A 273 -2.61 -14.91 8.29
CA GLN A 273 -3.46 -15.94 8.92
C GLN A 273 -2.66 -17.08 9.58
N TYR A 274 -1.40 -17.26 9.22
CA TYR A 274 -0.52 -18.34 9.71
C TYR A 274 0.54 -17.85 10.70
N THR A 275 0.59 -16.55 10.97
CA THR A 275 1.55 -16.00 11.92
C THR A 275 1.04 -16.07 13.37
N ASP A 276 1.98 -16.06 14.32
CA ASP A 276 1.69 -16.08 15.75
C ASP A 276 2.09 -14.78 16.44
N CYS A 277 2.96 -13.97 15.82
CA CYS A 277 3.33 -12.64 16.26
C CYS A 277 3.44 -11.68 15.07
N ILE A 278 3.00 -10.43 15.25
CA ILE A 278 3.24 -9.35 14.28
C ILE A 278 4.04 -8.23 14.92
N MET A 279 4.95 -7.64 14.13
CA MET A 279 5.65 -6.39 14.46
C MET A 279 5.36 -5.37 13.36
N VAL A 280 4.78 -4.22 13.73
CA VAL A 280 4.52 -3.09 12.82
C VAL A 280 5.42 -1.93 13.23
N ILE A 281 6.34 -1.52 12.38
CA ILE A 281 7.31 -0.47 12.69
C ILE A 281 7.27 0.66 11.68
N GLY A 282 7.15 1.91 12.18
CA GLY A 282 7.12 3.11 11.36
C GLY A 282 6.02 3.09 10.28
N ALA A 283 4.85 2.53 10.61
CA ALA A 283 3.75 2.37 9.68
C ALA A 283 2.38 2.54 10.38
N ASN A 284 1.44 3.17 9.67
CA ASN A 284 0.04 3.23 10.05
C ASN A 284 -0.82 2.49 9.01
N PRO A 285 -0.89 1.15 9.07
CA PRO A 285 -1.54 0.36 8.03
C PRO A 285 -3.06 0.54 7.96
N THR A 286 -3.74 0.92 9.04
CA THR A 286 -5.18 1.18 9.02
C THR A 286 -5.56 2.38 8.16
N ASP A 287 -4.69 3.38 8.04
CA ASP A 287 -4.87 4.57 7.18
C ASP A 287 -4.19 4.41 5.81
N GLY A 288 -2.91 4.00 5.81
CA GLY A 288 -2.10 3.91 4.59
C GLY A 288 -2.42 2.70 3.71
N HIS A 289 -2.76 1.56 4.33
CA HIS A 289 -2.99 0.27 3.68
C HIS A 289 -4.22 -0.45 4.26
N PRO A 290 -5.44 0.15 4.18
CA PRO A 290 -6.56 -0.21 5.05
C PRO A 290 -6.97 -1.69 4.98
N VAL A 291 -6.86 -2.34 3.81
CA VAL A 291 -7.21 -3.76 3.67
C VAL A 291 -6.21 -4.67 4.40
N THR A 292 -4.92 -4.37 4.35
CA THR A 292 -3.90 -5.04 5.16
C THR A 292 -4.05 -4.67 6.63
N GLY A 293 -4.28 -3.38 6.91
CA GLY A 293 -4.50 -2.86 8.27
C GLY A 293 -5.67 -3.53 8.98
N ALA A 294 -6.78 -3.77 8.28
CA ALA A 294 -7.92 -4.51 8.83
C ALA A 294 -7.53 -5.94 9.27
N LYS A 295 -6.71 -6.64 8.47
CA LYS A 295 -6.23 -7.99 8.82
C LYS A 295 -5.29 -7.97 10.03
N LEU A 296 -4.37 -6.99 10.09
CA LEU A 296 -3.45 -6.82 11.21
C LEU A 296 -4.20 -6.44 12.50
N LYS A 297 -5.17 -5.53 12.39
CA LYS A 297 -6.03 -5.14 13.52
C LYS A 297 -6.81 -6.33 14.06
N GLN A 298 -7.46 -7.10 13.20
CA GLN A 298 -8.18 -8.31 13.61
C GLN A 298 -7.26 -9.37 14.24
N PHE A 299 -6.02 -9.48 13.78
CA PHE A 299 -5.02 -10.34 14.40
C PHE A 299 -4.75 -9.91 15.84
N ALA A 300 -4.50 -8.63 16.09
CA ALA A 300 -4.25 -8.07 17.42
C ALA A 300 -5.49 -8.20 18.34
N MET A 301 -6.69 -7.93 17.82
CA MET A 301 -7.96 -8.05 18.56
C MET A 301 -8.28 -9.47 19.02
N LYS A 302 -7.71 -10.50 18.35
CA LYS A 302 -7.81 -11.90 18.80
C LYS A 302 -6.87 -12.23 19.99
N GLY A 303 -6.18 -11.21 20.54
CA GLY A 303 -5.26 -11.37 21.66
C GLY A 303 -3.91 -12.00 21.30
N LYS A 304 -3.58 -12.08 20.00
CA LYS A 304 -2.29 -12.58 19.55
C LYS A 304 -1.19 -11.53 19.77
N PRO A 305 0.04 -11.91 20.12
CA PRO A 305 1.16 -10.99 20.33
C PRO A 305 1.33 -10.04 19.16
N SER A 306 1.29 -8.75 19.46
CA SER A 306 1.43 -7.69 18.47
C SER A 306 2.26 -6.54 19.04
N ILE A 307 3.29 -6.14 18.28
CA ILE A 307 4.26 -5.11 18.64
C ILE A 307 4.08 -3.95 17.66
N VAL A 308 3.83 -2.76 18.18
CA VAL A 308 3.78 -1.53 17.38
C VAL A 308 4.92 -0.62 17.81
N ILE A 309 5.77 -0.24 16.86
CA ILE A 309 6.93 0.63 17.05
C ILE A 309 6.65 1.91 16.24
N ASP A 310 6.15 2.94 16.90
CA ASP A 310 5.77 4.22 16.26
C ASP A 310 5.77 5.34 17.32
N PRO A 311 6.29 6.53 17.01
CA PRO A 311 6.24 7.68 17.93
C PRO A 311 4.79 8.14 18.21
N ARG A 312 3.85 7.85 17.31
CA ARG A 312 2.42 8.15 17.49
C ARG A 312 1.67 6.93 18.00
N ARG A 313 0.67 7.18 18.81
CA ARG A 313 -0.30 6.15 19.16
C ARG A 313 -1.31 6.00 18.01
N THR A 314 -0.93 5.21 17.00
CA THR A 314 -1.78 4.89 15.84
C THR A 314 -2.96 4.00 16.26
N GLU A 315 -3.95 3.81 15.39
CA GLU A 315 -5.07 2.90 15.67
C GLU A 315 -4.58 1.49 16.05
N MET A 316 -3.57 0.98 15.34
CA MET A 316 -2.96 -0.33 15.65
C MET A 316 -2.39 -0.41 17.07
N ALA A 317 -1.81 0.69 17.58
CA ALA A 317 -1.25 0.72 18.93
C ALA A 317 -2.31 0.58 20.03
N ASN A 318 -3.59 0.87 19.74
CA ASN A 318 -4.68 0.68 20.70
C ASN A 318 -5.02 -0.80 20.94
N TYR A 319 -4.67 -1.67 19.98
CA TYR A 319 -4.92 -3.12 20.05
C TYR A 319 -3.64 -3.93 20.27
N ALA A 320 -2.48 -3.27 20.21
CA ALA A 320 -1.17 -3.93 20.34
C ALA A 320 -0.92 -4.44 21.77
N THR A 321 -0.25 -5.59 21.88
CA THR A 321 0.27 -6.10 23.15
C THR A 321 1.39 -5.19 23.68
N TYR A 322 2.24 -4.69 22.77
CA TYR A 322 3.35 -3.81 23.10
C TYR A 322 3.36 -2.60 22.17
N HIS A 323 3.33 -1.40 22.74
CA HIS A 323 3.56 -0.16 22.00
C HIS A 323 4.90 0.45 22.46
N LEU A 324 5.90 0.35 21.60
CA LEU A 324 7.22 0.93 21.82
C LEU A 324 7.24 2.33 21.21
N GLN A 325 6.88 3.33 22.01
CA GLN A 325 6.71 4.73 21.58
C GLN A 325 8.06 5.46 21.60
N LEU A 326 8.88 5.19 20.58
CA LEU A 326 10.23 5.73 20.46
C LEU A 326 10.24 7.21 20.06
N LYS A 327 11.33 7.92 20.35
CA LYS A 327 11.60 9.25 19.77
C LYS A 327 11.87 9.12 18.27
N PRO A 328 11.38 10.06 17.42
CA PRO A 328 11.69 10.05 15.97
C PRO A 328 13.20 9.99 15.70
N GLY A 329 13.60 9.17 14.73
CA GLY A 329 15.01 9.00 14.33
C GLY A 329 15.81 8.00 15.16
N THR A 330 15.21 7.29 16.13
CA THR A 330 15.93 6.37 17.02
C THR A 330 15.64 4.87 16.73
N ASN A 331 15.14 4.56 15.53
CA ASN A 331 14.83 3.19 15.14
C ASN A 331 16.01 2.22 15.28
N VAL A 332 17.21 2.65 14.85
CA VAL A 332 18.42 1.84 14.92
C VAL A 332 18.75 1.47 16.36
N ALA A 333 18.68 2.44 17.28
CA ALA A 333 18.94 2.20 18.71
C ALA A 333 17.92 1.20 19.29
N LEU A 334 16.63 1.38 18.99
CA LEU A 334 15.58 0.49 19.49
C LEU A 334 15.72 -0.95 18.98
N LEU A 335 16.01 -1.13 17.69
CA LEU A 335 16.18 -2.46 17.12
C LEU A 335 17.44 -3.15 17.66
N ASN A 336 18.53 -2.42 17.91
CA ASN A 336 19.70 -2.95 18.58
C ASN A 336 19.39 -3.40 20.03
N MET A 337 18.54 -2.68 20.78
CA MET A 337 18.06 -3.14 22.07
C MET A 337 17.29 -4.47 21.96
N MET A 338 16.43 -4.61 20.96
CA MET A 338 15.69 -5.87 20.74
C MET A 338 16.66 -7.03 20.41
N LEU A 339 17.62 -6.81 19.52
CA LEU A 339 18.66 -7.77 19.16
C LEU A 339 19.50 -8.16 20.37
N TYR A 340 19.91 -7.16 21.17
CA TYR A 340 20.66 -7.39 22.41
C TYR A 340 19.92 -8.36 23.34
N TYR A 341 18.63 -8.15 23.60
CA TYR A 341 17.87 -9.00 24.49
C TYR A 341 17.64 -10.41 23.91
N ILE A 342 17.43 -10.54 22.61
CA ILE A 342 17.30 -11.84 21.97
C ILE A 342 18.59 -12.67 22.16
N ILE A 343 19.74 -12.05 21.95
CA ILE A 343 21.04 -12.71 22.11
C ILE A 343 21.36 -12.97 23.60
N GLN A 344 21.10 -12.00 24.49
CA GLN A 344 21.33 -12.17 25.92
C GLN A 344 20.51 -13.29 26.55
N GLU A 345 19.25 -13.44 26.09
CA GLU A 345 18.31 -14.47 26.57
C GLU A 345 18.49 -15.83 25.83
N GLN A 346 19.43 -15.90 24.88
CA GLN A 346 19.69 -17.11 24.08
C GLN A 346 18.45 -17.61 23.32
N LEU A 347 17.74 -16.69 22.67
CA LEU A 347 16.51 -16.95 21.91
C LEU A 347 16.75 -17.04 20.41
N GLU A 348 18.01 -17.10 19.98
CA GLU A 348 18.39 -17.25 18.58
C GLU A 348 18.08 -18.65 18.04
N ASP A 349 17.68 -18.76 16.79
CA ASP A 349 17.60 -20.02 16.05
C ASP A 349 18.99 -20.38 15.51
N GLN A 350 19.79 -21.09 16.35
CA GLN A 350 21.15 -21.47 16.03
C GLN A 350 21.22 -22.32 14.74
N SER A 351 20.24 -23.21 14.51
CA SER A 351 20.21 -24.06 13.31
C SER A 351 20.04 -23.24 12.04
N PHE A 352 19.18 -22.20 12.09
CA PHE A 352 19.03 -21.27 10.97
C PHE A 352 20.29 -20.44 10.76
N ILE A 353 20.88 -19.91 11.82
CA ILE A 353 22.10 -19.10 11.79
C ILE A 353 23.24 -19.85 11.13
N GLU A 354 23.54 -21.07 11.60
CA GLU A 354 24.63 -21.90 11.10
C GLU A 354 24.47 -22.29 9.62
N SER A 355 23.22 -22.53 9.19
CA SER A 355 22.95 -23.02 7.83
C SER A 355 22.71 -21.93 6.80
N ARG A 356 22.33 -20.70 7.22
CA ARG A 356 21.76 -19.69 6.32
C ARG A 356 22.34 -18.28 6.46
N THR A 357 23.21 -18.04 7.43
CA THR A 357 23.79 -16.70 7.67
C THR A 357 25.31 -16.71 7.60
N ALA A 358 25.90 -15.52 7.53
CA ALA A 358 27.34 -15.32 7.60
C ALA A 358 27.65 -14.14 8.54
N GLY A 359 28.81 -14.17 9.22
CA GLY A 359 29.27 -13.07 10.07
C GLY A 359 28.54 -12.94 11.41
N TYR A 360 27.87 -13.99 11.87
CA TYR A 360 27.05 -13.92 13.09
C TYR A 360 27.88 -13.64 14.34
N GLU A 361 29.07 -14.23 14.50
CA GLU A 361 29.88 -14.03 15.70
C GLU A 361 30.35 -12.57 15.88
N ASP A 362 30.80 -11.93 14.80
CA ASP A 362 31.18 -10.52 14.82
C ASP A 362 29.96 -9.63 15.12
N PHE A 363 28.81 -9.95 14.53
CA PHE A 363 27.53 -9.28 14.78
C PHE A 363 27.13 -9.41 16.26
N LYS A 364 27.17 -10.60 16.83
CA LYS A 364 26.85 -10.90 18.23
C LYS A 364 27.73 -10.08 19.19
N GLN A 365 29.05 -10.11 18.95
CA GLN A 365 29.99 -9.31 19.77
C GLN A 365 29.68 -7.82 19.71
N HIS A 366 29.37 -7.29 18.50
CA HIS A 366 29.04 -5.90 18.32
C HIS A 366 27.76 -5.53 19.06
N VAL A 367 26.70 -6.32 18.94
CA VAL A 367 25.40 -6.06 19.59
C VAL A 367 25.50 -6.13 21.11
N LEU A 368 26.23 -7.09 21.66
CA LEU A 368 26.43 -7.22 23.11
C LEU A 368 27.33 -6.13 23.73
N ALA A 369 28.05 -5.39 22.89
CA ALA A 369 28.88 -4.25 23.38
C ALA A 369 28.06 -2.97 23.61
N PHE A 370 26.81 -2.88 23.24
CA PHE A 370 25.99 -1.69 23.50
C PHE A 370 25.63 -1.54 24.97
N ASP A 371 25.70 -0.29 25.47
CA ASP A 371 25.12 0.05 26.76
C ASP A 371 23.59 0.24 26.62
N ILE A 372 22.86 -0.66 27.22
CA ILE A 372 21.38 -0.66 27.16
C ILE A 372 20.77 0.58 27.86
N ASN A 373 21.42 1.12 28.88
CA ASN A 373 20.94 2.34 29.54
C ASN A 373 21.12 3.56 28.63
N GLU A 374 22.21 3.61 27.86
CA GLU A 374 22.39 4.64 26.83
C GLU A 374 21.32 4.52 25.72
N LEU A 375 21.07 3.32 25.20
CA LEU A 375 20.06 3.10 24.19
C LEU A 375 18.63 3.41 24.70
N GLU A 376 18.33 3.11 25.97
CA GLU A 376 17.08 3.51 26.62
C GLU A 376 16.94 5.05 26.67
N ALA A 377 17.98 5.76 27.05
CA ALA A 377 17.99 7.23 27.09
C ALA A 377 17.81 7.85 25.68
N ILE A 378 18.44 7.26 24.65
CA ILE A 378 18.33 7.69 23.26
C ILE A 378 16.88 7.49 22.77
N THR A 379 16.33 6.31 22.95
CA THR A 379 15.01 5.94 22.40
C THR A 379 13.85 6.53 23.21
N GLY A 380 14.04 6.69 24.52
CA GLY A 380 13.01 7.08 25.47
C GLY A 380 11.99 5.95 25.75
N VAL A 381 12.31 4.72 25.38
CA VAL A 381 11.44 3.54 25.61
C VAL A 381 12.03 2.71 26.75
N ASP A 382 11.22 2.38 27.74
CA ASP A 382 11.61 1.54 28.86
C ASP A 382 12.23 0.21 28.37
N LYS A 383 13.46 -0.06 28.79
CA LYS A 383 14.20 -1.26 28.40
C LYS A 383 13.52 -2.56 28.81
N ALA A 384 12.75 -2.58 29.91
CA ALA A 384 11.99 -3.76 30.31
C ALA A 384 10.84 -4.04 29.33
N LEU A 385 10.21 -2.99 28.80
CA LEU A 385 9.17 -3.12 27.77
C LEU A 385 9.77 -3.62 26.45
N VAL A 386 10.94 -3.09 26.05
CA VAL A 386 11.67 -3.57 24.85
C VAL A 386 12.06 -5.04 24.99
N ARG A 387 12.56 -5.45 26.17
CA ARG A 387 12.90 -6.84 26.46
C ARG A 387 11.69 -7.76 26.30
N GLN A 388 10.54 -7.39 26.86
CA GLN A 388 9.30 -8.19 26.74
C GLN A 388 8.85 -8.33 25.26
N ALA A 389 8.90 -7.24 24.50
CA ALA A 389 8.56 -7.26 23.08
C ALA A 389 9.54 -8.13 22.27
N ALA A 390 10.84 -8.03 22.55
CA ALA A 390 11.87 -8.84 21.90
C ALA A 390 11.68 -10.36 22.16
N ILE A 391 11.39 -10.73 23.42
CA ILE A 391 11.08 -12.11 23.80
C ILE A 391 9.82 -12.59 23.07
N ALA A 392 8.74 -11.79 23.04
CA ALA A 392 7.51 -12.16 22.37
C ALA A 392 7.69 -12.39 20.86
N TYR A 393 8.56 -11.59 20.21
CA TYR A 393 8.90 -11.77 18.79
C TYR A 393 9.73 -13.03 18.56
N ALA A 394 10.76 -13.25 19.38
CA ALA A 394 11.72 -14.33 19.18
C ALA A 394 11.15 -15.73 19.54
N THR A 395 10.26 -15.79 20.55
CA THR A 395 9.66 -17.06 21.00
C THR A 395 8.41 -17.47 20.24
N ALA A 396 7.87 -16.59 19.39
CA ALA A 396 6.74 -16.92 18.55
C ALA A 396 7.14 -17.96 17.49
N PRO A 397 6.37 -19.08 17.32
CA PRO A 397 6.65 -20.07 16.29
C PRO A 397 6.78 -19.46 14.88
N ASN A 398 5.97 -18.44 14.59
CA ASN A 398 6.03 -17.66 13.35
C ASN A 398 5.82 -16.19 13.67
N ALA A 399 6.78 -15.34 13.27
CA ALA A 399 6.65 -13.88 13.41
C ALA A 399 6.80 -13.18 12.06
N MET A 400 5.92 -12.21 11.79
CA MET A 400 5.96 -11.34 10.61
C MET A 400 6.24 -9.91 11.02
N SER A 401 7.12 -9.23 10.29
CA SER A 401 7.33 -7.80 10.42
C SER A 401 6.76 -7.02 9.23
N PHE A 402 6.21 -5.84 9.52
CA PHE A 402 5.66 -4.90 8.55
C PHE A 402 6.26 -3.52 8.81
N HIS A 403 6.90 -2.92 7.82
CA HIS A 403 7.50 -1.60 7.98
C HIS A 403 7.04 -0.62 6.90
N GLY A 404 7.02 0.65 7.23
CA GLY A 404 6.62 1.73 6.35
C GLY A 404 7.63 2.87 6.28
N LEU A 405 7.15 4.05 5.89
CA LEU A 405 7.95 5.24 5.63
C LEU A 405 8.60 5.82 6.89
N GLY A 406 8.04 5.58 8.08
CA GLY A 406 8.67 5.92 9.36
C GLY A 406 9.96 5.14 9.66
N VAL A 407 10.28 4.13 8.83
CA VAL A 407 11.58 3.44 8.80
C VAL A 407 12.45 3.98 7.68
N THR A 408 11.90 4.11 6.47
CA THR A 408 12.69 4.30 5.25
C THR A 408 13.01 5.74 4.92
N GLU A 409 12.16 6.69 5.29
CA GLU A 409 12.34 8.13 5.04
C GLU A 409 13.20 8.81 6.13
N HIS A 410 14.23 8.12 6.58
CA HIS A 410 15.24 8.61 7.50
C HIS A 410 16.65 8.46 6.90
N SER A 411 17.59 9.27 7.35
CA SER A 411 19.01 9.15 6.96
C SER A 411 19.59 7.76 7.24
N GLN A 412 19.08 7.07 8.26
CA GLN A 412 19.47 5.71 8.65
C GLN A 412 18.49 4.62 8.13
N GLY A 413 17.62 4.95 7.19
CA GLY A 413 16.55 4.04 6.73
C GLY A 413 17.07 2.69 6.24
N THR A 414 18.16 2.67 5.46
CA THR A 414 18.77 1.42 4.98
C THR A 414 19.26 0.54 6.15
N PHE A 415 19.94 1.12 7.13
CA PHE A 415 20.41 0.38 8.30
C PHE A 415 19.27 -0.13 9.17
N THR A 416 18.21 0.67 9.33
CA THR A 416 17.00 0.22 10.04
C THR A 416 16.38 -1.01 9.37
N VAL A 417 16.29 -1.02 8.04
CA VAL A 417 15.76 -2.17 7.29
C VAL A 417 16.67 -3.40 7.44
N MET A 418 18.00 -3.22 7.42
CA MET A 418 18.95 -4.32 7.66
C MET A 418 18.73 -4.92 9.05
N LEU A 419 18.57 -4.10 10.10
CA LEU A 419 18.30 -4.59 11.46
C LEU A 419 16.95 -5.32 11.59
N ILE A 420 15.91 -4.90 10.84
CA ILE A 420 14.65 -5.67 10.76
C ILE A 420 14.89 -7.04 10.11
N ALA A 421 15.72 -7.08 9.08
CA ALA A 421 16.11 -8.33 8.44
C ALA A 421 16.97 -9.22 9.36
N ASP A 422 17.90 -8.62 10.11
CA ASP A 422 18.74 -9.34 11.09
C ASP A 422 17.88 -9.95 12.20
N LEU A 423 16.87 -9.20 12.71
CA LEU A 423 15.89 -9.76 13.66
C LEU A 423 15.20 -11.02 13.11
N ALA A 424 14.79 -10.97 11.84
CA ALA A 424 14.14 -12.12 11.21
C ALA A 424 15.10 -13.29 11.00
N MET A 425 16.37 -13.02 10.64
CA MET A 425 17.39 -14.06 10.43
C MET A 425 17.80 -14.75 11.73
N ILE A 426 18.13 -13.98 12.78
CA ILE A 426 18.60 -14.61 14.03
C ILE A 426 17.50 -15.39 14.76
N THR A 427 16.23 -15.13 14.47
CA THR A 427 15.07 -15.84 15.02
C THR A 427 14.47 -16.88 14.06
N GLY A 428 15.11 -17.11 12.89
CA GLY A 428 14.61 -18.04 11.88
C GLY A 428 13.25 -17.64 11.27
N ASN A 429 12.82 -16.38 11.41
CA ASN A 429 11.51 -15.89 10.94
C ASN A 429 11.55 -15.46 9.47
N ILE A 430 12.12 -16.30 8.59
CA ILE A 430 12.18 -16.09 7.15
C ILE A 430 12.17 -17.42 6.40
N GLY A 431 11.68 -17.43 5.16
CA GLY A 431 11.76 -18.56 4.24
C GLY A 431 10.67 -19.61 4.40
N ARG A 432 9.62 -19.37 5.17
CA ARG A 432 8.45 -20.23 5.30
C ARG A 432 7.16 -19.44 5.44
N ARG A 433 6.03 -20.09 5.47
CA ARG A 433 4.70 -19.49 5.62
C ARG A 433 4.52 -18.89 7.01
N GLY A 434 3.85 -17.73 7.09
CA GLY A 434 3.53 -17.08 8.36
C GLY A 434 4.68 -16.32 9.01
N VAL A 435 5.81 -16.18 8.33
CA VAL A 435 6.98 -15.41 8.78
C VAL A 435 7.34 -14.33 7.76
N GLY A 436 8.40 -13.55 8.01
CA GLY A 436 9.03 -12.71 6.99
C GLY A 436 9.03 -11.23 7.24
N VAL A 437 9.69 -10.51 6.31
CA VAL A 437 9.85 -9.06 6.31
C VAL A 437 9.04 -8.46 5.15
N ASN A 438 8.05 -7.63 5.49
CA ASN A 438 7.02 -7.18 4.58
C ASN A 438 6.94 -5.65 4.55
N PRO A 439 7.64 -4.98 3.62
CA PRO A 439 7.50 -3.54 3.43
C PRO A 439 6.10 -3.19 2.93
N LEU A 440 5.48 -2.20 3.56
CA LEU A 440 4.19 -1.65 3.15
C LEU A 440 4.42 -0.53 2.14
N ARG A 441 4.42 -0.87 0.86
CA ARG A 441 4.67 0.07 -0.25
C ARG A 441 3.55 1.11 -0.33
N GLY A 442 3.91 2.39 -0.44
CA GLY A 442 2.95 3.50 -0.49
C GLY A 442 2.11 3.51 -1.76
N GLN A 443 2.74 3.78 -2.89
CA GLN A 443 2.05 3.83 -4.19
C GLN A 443 1.79 2.44 -4.76
N ASN A 444 0.88 2.37 -5.70
CA ASN A 444 0.37 1.13 -6.30
C ASN A 444 1.41 0.37 -7.15
N ASN A 445 2.37 1.06 -7.77
CA ASN A 445 3.35 0.46 -8.67
C ASN A 445 4.81 0.80 -8.33
N VAL A 446 5.13 0.97 -7.04
CA VAL A 446 6.53 1.27 -6.59
C VAL A 446 7.49 0.17 -7.03
N GLN A 447 7.08 -1.08 -6.93
CA GLN A 447 7.89 -2.22 -7.37
C GLN A 447 8.07 -2.20 -8.89
N GLY A 448 6.99 -2.06 -9.65
CA GLY A 448 7.03 -2.10 -11.11
C GLY A 448 7.84 -0.96 -11.73
N ALA A 449 7.82 0.25 -11.17
CA ALA A 449 8.67 1.34 -11.64
C ALA A 449 10.16 0.99 -11.54
N ALA A 450 10.57 0.32 -10.46
CA ALA A 450 11.93 -0.18 -10.28
C ALA A 450 12.23 -1.37 -11.21
N ASP A 451 11.30 -2.34 -11.34
CA ASP A 451 11.42 -3.50 -12.24
C ASP A 451 11.63 -3.06 -13.70
N MET A 452 10.98 -1.96 -14.11
CA MET A 452 11.09 -1.40 -15.46
C MET A 452 12.35 -0.54 -15.68
N GLY A 453 13.20 -0.37 -14.65
CA GLY A 453 14.51 0.28 -14.79
C GLY A 453 14.49 1.80 -14.63
N CYS A 454 13.47 2.37 -13.97
CA CYS A 454 13.45 3.80 -13.63
C CYS A 454 14.36 4.09 -12.43
N GLN A 455 15.64 3.76 -12.59
CA GLN A 455 16.73 3.97 -11.64
C GLN A 455 18.03 4.33 -12.36
N PRO A 456 18.85 5.25 -11.85
CA PRO A 456 20.02 5.74 -12.57
C PRO A 456 21.16 4.72 -12.70
N HIS A 457 21.18 3.68 -11.87
CA HIS A 457 22.23 2.66 -11.79
C HIS A 457 21.82 1.28 -12.32
N GLN A 458 20.52 1.07 -12.56
CA GLN A 458 19.96 -0.20 -13.01
C GLN A 458 18.96 0.03 -14.13
N GLY A 459 19.00 -0.83 -15.14
CA GLY A 459 18.00 -0.91 -16.19
C GLY A 459 16.85 -1.85 -15.83
N ALA A 460 15.97 -2.14 -16.80
CA ALA A 460 14.87 -3.07 -16.64
C ALA A 460 15.39 -4.46 -16.22
N GLY A 461 14.75 -5.05 -15.20
CA GLY A 461 15.16 -6.32 -14.60
C GLY A 461 16.29 -6.21 -13.56
N TYR A 462 16.57 -5.00 -13.05
CA TYR A 462 17.58 -4.73 -12.00
C TYR A 462 19.05 -4.94 -12.40
N TYR A 463 19.36 -5.04 -13.67
CA TYR A 463 20.73 -5.21 -14.11
C TYR A 463 21.50 -3.90 -14.09
N ASP A 464 22.72 -3.93 -13.55
CA ASP A 464 23.61 -2.77 -13.45
C ASP A 464 24.00 -2.25 -14.85
N VAL A 465 23.76 -0.96 -15.09
CA VAL A 465 24.04 -0.30 -16.38
C VAL A 465 25.53 -0.18 -16.69
N THR A 466 26.39 -0.31 -15.67
CA THR A 466 27.85 -0.26 -15.81
C THR A 466 28.49 -1.62 -16.00
N ASN A 467 27.75 -2.71 -15.78
CA ASN A 467 28.28 -4.06 -16.01
C ASN A 467 28.36 -4.33 -17.52
N PRO A 468 29.55 -4.69 -18.06
CA PRO A 468 29.76 -4.82 -19.51
C PRO A 468 28.83 -5.84 -20.16
N GLU A 469 28.53 -6.97 -19.50
CA GLU A 469 27.64 -8.01 -20.05
C GLU A 469 26.20 -7.50 -20.18
N TYR A 470 25.68 -6.87 -19.13
CA TYR A 470 24.31 -6.36 -19.14
C TYR A 470 24.16 -5.12 -20.02
N HIS A 471 25.19 -4.28 -20.05
CA HIS A 471 25.26 -3.13 -20.95
C HIS A 471 25.14 -3.56 -22.41
N ALA A 472 25.94 -4.55 -22.83
CA ALA A 472 25.89 -5.09 -24.19
C ALA A 472 24.51 -5.71 -24.52
N LYS A 473 23.85 -6.36 -23.56
CA LYS A 473 22.47 -6.86 -23.74
C LYS A 473 21.48 -5.72 -24.00
N TYR A 474 21.54 -4.63 -23.24
CA TYR A 474 20.66 -3.48 -23.46
C TYR A 474 20.90 -2.82 -24.81
N GLU A 475 22.17 -2.61 -25.23
CA GLU A 475 22.50 -2.06 -26.54
C GLU A 475 21.95 -2.96 -27.66
N PHE A 476 22.07 -4.28 -27.52
CA PHE A 476 21.51 -5.23 -28.47
C PHE A 476 19.99 -5.11 -28.60
N PHE A 477 19.26 -5.08 -27.45
CA PHE A 477 17.79 -4.99 -27.46
C PHE A 477 17.27 -3.61 -27.91
N TYR A 478 17.99 -2.54 -27.60
CA TYR A 478 17.57 -1.19 -27.97
C TYR A 478 18.09 -0.73 -29.35
N GLY A 479 19.09 -1.42 -29.87
CA GLY A 479 19.67 -1.13 -31.20
C GLY A 479 20.47 0.16 -31.26
N VAL A 480 20.93 0.69 -30.14
CA VAL A 480 21.70 1.94 -30.03
C VAL A 480 22.76 1.82 -28.94
N SER A 481 23.83 2.62 -29.06
CA SER A 481 24.78 2.78 -27.95
C SER A 481 24.19 3.54 -26.81
N LEU A 482 24.49 3.07 -25.57
CA LEU A 482 23.96 3.60 -24.34
C LEU A 482 25.05 4.21 -23.44
N PRO A 483 24.71 5.14 -22.54
CA PRO A 483 25.63 5.59 -21.50
C PRO A 483 26.00 4.42 -20.56
N ASN A 484 27.30 4.27 -20.25
CA ASN A 484 27.83 3.21 -19.41
C ASN A 484 28.25 3.69 -18.00
N TYR A 485 27.66 4.76 -17.51
CA TYR A 485 27.91 5.35 -16.21
C TYR A 485 26.61 5.48 -15.41
N ILE A 486 26.72 5.61 -14.08
CA ILE A 486 25.59 5.83 -13.18
C ILE A 486 25.11 7.27 -13.31
N GLY A 487 23.82 7.47 -13.63
CA GLY A 487 23.20 8.79 -13.71
C GLY A 487 22.93 9.43 -12.34
N LEU A 488 22.41 10.65 -12.38
CA LEU A 488 22.00 11.40 -11.19
C LEU A 488 20.74 10.82 -10.57
N LYS A 489 20.74 10.72 -9.23
CA LYS A 489 19.54 10.46 -8.42
C LYS A 489 18.71 11.75 -8.28
N ILE A 490 17.41 11.64 -7.96
CA ILE A 490 16.51 12.81 -7.80
C ILE A 490 17.14 13.95 -6.98
N PRO A 491 17.66 13.73 -5.75
CA PRO A 491 18.28 14.83 -4.99
C PRO A 491 19.49 15.46 -5.68
N GLN A 492 20.25 14.67 -6.44
CA GLN A 492 21.40 15.15 -7.21
C GLN A 492 20.97 15.94 -8.45
N MET A 493 19.85 15.56 -9.11
CA MET A 493 19.28 16.32 -10.22
C MET A 493 18.87 17.73 -9.77
N TYR A 494 18.19 17.83 -8.60
CA TYR A 494 17.84 19.14 -8.04
C TYR A 494 19.06 19.96 -7.62
N GLY A 495 20.08 19.34 -7.00
CA GLY A 495 21.33 20.01 -6.70
C GLY A 495 22.03 20.54 -7.95
N ALA A 496 22.11 19.73 -9.01
CA ALA A 496 22.67 20.15 -10.30
C ALA A 496 21.84 21.26 -10.98
N ALA A 497 20.53 21.30 -10.76
CA ALA A 497 19.66 22.37 -11.24
C ALA A 497 19.96 23.71 -10.51
N ILE A 498 20.12 23.67 -9.18
CA ILE A 498 20.53 24.83 -8.38
C ILE A 498 21.88 25.35 -8.85
N ASP A 499 22.85 24.47 -9.14
CA ASP A 499 24.16 24.81 -9.68
C ASP A 499 24.10 25.32 -11.15
N GLY A 500 22.95 25.34 -11.78
CA GLY A 500 22.79 25.72 -13.18
C GLY A 500 23.35 24.72 -14.20
N LYS A 501 23.68 23.50 -13.80
CA LYS A 501 24.19 22.43 -14.66
C LYS A 501 23.08 21.62 -15.32
N PHE A 502 21.92 21.47 -14.65
CA PHE A 502 20.77 20.73 -15.12
C PHE A 502 19.73 21.71 -15.69
N LYS A 503 19.20 21.45 -16.88
CA LYS A 503 18.46 22.45 -17.68
C LYS A 503 17.05 22.03 -18.07
N ALA A 504 16.78 20.73 -18.15
CA ALA A 504 15.46 20.22 -18.47
C ALA A 504 15.12 18.97 -17.66
N LEU A 505 13.89 18.88 -17.22
CA LEU A 505 13.37 17.78 -16.45
C LEU A 505 12.01 17.34 -17.00
N TRP A 506 11.90 16.04 -17.32
CA TRP A 506 10.64 15.42 -17.66
C TRP A 506 10.05 14.75 -16.43
N LEU A 507 8.88 15.19 -16.01
CA LEU A 507 8.11 14.60 -14.91
C LEU A 507 6.95 13.79 -15.46
N MET A 508 6.79 12.56 -15.02
CA MET A 508 5.68 11.70 -15.42
C MET A 508 4.92 11.20 -14.20
N GLY A 509 3.64 11.58 -14.07
CA GLY A 509 2.77 11.13 -12.98
C GLY A 509 3.20 11.59 -11.57
N GLU A 510 3.99 12.65 -11.50
CA GLU A 510 4.46 13.28 -10.26
C GLU A 510 3.99 14.73 -10.18
N ASP A 511 3.73 15.17 -8.96
CA ASP A 511 3.41 16.55 -8.59
C ASP A 511 4.52 17.05 -7.65
N ASN A 512 5.42 17.89 -8.18
CA ASN A 512 6.65 18.35 -7.50
C ASN A 512 6.66 19.87 -7.29
#